data_4eb46352d1e77666fe22fbce971dcac0
#
_entry.id   4eb46352d1e77666fe22fbce971dcac0
#
_cell.length_a   1.000
_cell.length_b   1.000
_cell.length_c   1.000
_cell.angle_alpha   90.00
_cell.angle_beta   90.00
_cell.angle_gamma   90.00
#
_symmetry.space_group_name_H-M   'P 1'
#
loop_
_entity.id
_entity.type
_entity.pdbx_description
1 polymer ?
#
loop_
_entity_poly.entity_id
_entity_poly.type
_entity_poly.pdbx_seq_one_letter_code
_entity_poly.pdbx_strand_id
1 'polypeptide(L)'
;MRKLFAFITALFLLLPAASTNAAQTWQQIHDHIATEMDGVYAIYQSGDAEGAKDAVNNIYYGIYEKDGLESAVRSSISSKSANLTEYQFYTLKKVIR
;
A
#
# COMPACT_ATOMS: atom_id res chain seq x y z
N MET A 1 1.96 8.24 9.50
CA MET A 1 2.24 6.91 8.91
C MET A 1 1.39 5.80 9.51
N ARG A 2 1.22 5.77 10.83
CA ARG A 2 0.37 4.73 11.44
C ARG A 2 -1.06 4.73 10.92
N LYS A 3 -1.66 5.92 10.70
CA LYS A 3 -3.02 6.01 10.18
C LYS A 3 -3.16 5.44 8.79
N LEU A 4 -2.17 5.67 7.92
CA LEU A 4 -2.16 5.11 6.57
C LEU A 4 -2.01 3.60 6.61
N PHE A 5 -1.11 3.11 7.46
CA PHE A 5 -0.91 1.67 7.62
C PHE A 5 -2.19 0.98 8.10
N ALA A 6 -2.86 1.56 9.10
CA ALA A 6 -4.12 1.02 9.61
C ALA A 6 -5.21 1.02 8.55
N PHE A 7 -5.26 2.06 7.71
CA PHE A 7 -6.22 2.14 6.61
C PHE A 7 -6.00 1.01 5.60
N ILE A 8 -4.76 0.76 5.20
CA ILE A 8 -4.44 -0.31 4.26
C ILE A 8 -4.80 -1.66 4.85
N THR A 9 -4.54 -1.88 6.14
CA THR A 9 -4.90 -3.12 6.82
C THR A 9 -6.41 -3.32 6.85
N ALA A 10 -7.17 -2.28 7.19
CA ALA A 10 -8.63 -2.35 7.22
C ALA A 10 -9.20 -2.63 5.83
N LEU A 11 -8.65 -1.99 4.80
CA LEU A 11 -9.07 -2.20 3.42
C LEU A 11 -8.84 -3.64 2.99
N PHE A 12 -7.68 -4.19 3.37
CA PHE A 12 -7.35 -5.59 3.07
C PHE A 12 -8.37 -6.55 3.67
N LEU A 13 -8.84 -6.29 4.89
CA LEU A 13 -9.81 -7.15 5.55
C LEU A 13 -11.17 -7.20 4.83
N LEU A 14 -11.44 -6.25 3.94
CA LEU A 14 -12.66 -6.24 3.14
C LEU A 14 -12.55 -7.09 1.88
N LEU A 15 -11.36 -7.57 1.53
CA LEU A 15 -11.17 -8.38 0.34
C LEU A 15 -11.58 -9.83 0.60
N PRO A 16 -12.11 -10.51 -0.43
CA PRO A 16 -12.46 -11.94 -0.29
C PRO A 16 -11.22 -12.78 0.01
N ALA A 17 -11.32 -13.63 1.01
CA ALA A 17 -10.20 -14.48 1.41
C ALA A 17 -9.87 -15.53 0.36
N ALA A 18 -10.80 -15.86 -0.52
CA ALA A 18 -10.64 -16.96 -1.47
C ALA A 18 -10.03 -16.56 -2.81
N SER A 19 -9.70 -15.31 -3.04
CA SER A 19 -9.22 -14.84 -4.35
C SER A 19 -7.71 -15.03 -4.50
N THR A 20 -7.25 -16.28 -4.44
CA THR A 20 -5.82 -16.55 -4.36
C THR A 20 -5.34 -17.62 -5.33
N ASN A 21 -5.70 -17.50 -6.60
CA ASN A 21 -5.16 -18.39 -7.61
C ASN A 21 -3.75 -18.04 -8.02
N ALA A 22 -3.29 -16.87 -7.64
CA ALA A 22 -1.94 -16.43 -7.96
C ALA A 22 -0.92 -17.06 -7.02
N ALA A 23 0.36 -16.92 -7.35
CA ALA A 23 1.46 -17.39 -6.51
C ALA A 23 1.44 -16.72 -5.13
N GLN A 24 0.85 -15.53 -5.02
CA GLN A 24 0.74 -14.79 -3.75
C GLN A 24 -0.71 -14.68 -3.31
N THR A 25 -0.93 -14.83 -2.00
CA THR A 25 -2.23 -14.53 -1.39
C THR A 25 -2.32 -13.03 -1.11
N TRP A 26 -3.55 -12.55 -0.90
CA TRP A 26 -3.73 -11.15 -0.47
C TRP A 26 -3.02 -10.87 0.85
N GLN A 27 -2.96 -11.86 1.74
CA GLN A 27 -2.24 -11.73 2.99
C GLN A 27 -0.74 -11.52 2.75
N GLN A 28 -0.15 -12.26 1.83
CA GLN A 28 1.26 -12.12 1.50
C GLN A 28 1.55 -10.75 0.89
N ILE A 29 0.67 -10.24 0.03
CA ILE A 29 0.80 -8.91 -0.55
C ILE A 29 0.71 -7.85 0.54
N HIS A 30 -0.25 -7.98 1.45
CA HIS A 30 -0.40 -7.08 2.59
C HIS A 30 0.89 -7.07 3.44
N ASP A 31 1.40 -8.24 3.77
CA ASP A 31 2.59 -8.36 4.60
C ASP A 31 3.81 -7.75 3.91
N HIS A 32 3.91 -7.90 2.60
CA HIS A 32 4.98 -7.30 1.82
C HIS A 32 4.89 -5.77 1.87
N ILE A 33 3.70 -5.21 1.69
CA ILE A 33 3.49 -3.76 1.80
C ILE A 33 3.87 -3.27 3.20
N ALA A 34 3.44 -3.99 4.24
CA ALA A 34 3.75 -3.61 5.62
C ALA A 34 5.25 -3.58 5.88
N THR A 35 5.97 -4.60 5.41
CA THR A 35 7.42 -4.66 5.56
C THR A 35 8.10 -3.50 4.83
N GLU A 36 7.66 -3.21 3.61
CA GLU A 36 8.23 -2.10 2.83
C GLU A 36 7.93 -0.74 3.46
N MET A 37 6.75 -0.59 4.09
CA MET A 37 6.42 0.65 4.81
C MET A 37 7.34 0.88 6.01
N ASP A 38 7.74 -0.19 6.70
CA ASP A 38 8.74 -0.06 7.78
C ASP A 38 10.07 0.45 7.21
N GLY A 39 10.43 0.02 6.02
CA GLY A 39 11.63 0.51 5.32
C GLY A 39 11.53 1.99 4.98
N VAL A 40 10.36 2.46 4.56
CA VAL A 40 10.12 3.89 4.31
C VAL A 40 10.38 4.70 5.57
N TYR A 41 9.86 4.24 6.70
CA TYR A 41 10.03 4.92 7.97
C TYR A 41 11.51 5.02 8.36
N ALA A 42 12.25 3.93 8.20
CA ALA A 42 13.68 3.91 8.49
C ALA A 42 14.47 4.88 7.60
N ILE A 43 14.14 4.91 6.31
CA ILE A 43 14.78 5.84 5.36
C ILE A 43 14.49 7.29 5.77
N TYR A 44 13.24 7.57 6.12
CA TYR A 44 12.86 8.92 6.53
C TYR A 44 13.59 9.33 7.82
N GLN A 45 13.70 8.42 8.78
CA GLN A 45 14.40 8.71 10.03
C GLN A 45 15.88 8.97 9.82
N SER A 46 16.47 8.41 8.76
CA SER A 46 17.87 8.66 8.43
C SER A 46 18.11 10.05 7.83
N GLY A 47 17.04 10.81 7.57
CA GLY A 47 17.12 12.15 6.99
C GLY A 47 16.98 12.19 5.48
N ASP A 48 16.70 11.06 4.84
CA ASP A 48 16.58 10.97 3.37
C ASP A 48 15.11 11.05 2.97
N ALA A 49 14.56 12.26 2.94
CA ALA A 49 13.16 12.48 2.56
C ALA A 49 12.88 12.05 1.12
N GLU A 50 13.79 12.34 0.20
CA GLU A 50 13.60 11.96 -1.21
C GLU A 50 13.63 10.44 -1.39
N GLY A 51 14.55 9.76 -0.71
CA GLY A 51 14.59 8.30 -0.71
C GLY A 51 13.32 7.69 -0.13
N ALA A 52 12.77 8.30 0.92
CA ALA A 52 11.51 7.85 1.50
C ALA A 52 10.36 7.99 0.52
N LYS A 53 10.28 9.12 -0.21
CA LYS A 53 9.25 9.31 -1.24
C LYS A 53 9.38 8.30 -2.37
N ASP A 54 10.60 8.04 -2.82
CA ASP A 54 10.85 7.04 -3.85
C ASP A 54 10.41 5.66 -3.38
N ALA A 55 10.66 5.33 -2.12
CA ALA A 55 10.25 4.05 -1.55
C ALA A 55 8.73 3.93 -1.50
N VAL A 56 8.00 5.01 -1.18
CA VAL A 56 6.53 5.01 -1.23
C VAL A 56 6.04 4.76 -2.66
N ASN A 57 6.64 5.41 -3.65
CA ASN A 57 6.30 5.18 -5.05
C ASN A 57 6.52 3.72 -5.45
N ASN A 58 7.61 3.12 -5.00
CA ASN A 58 7.92 1.73 -5.30
C ASN A 58 6.88 0.79 -4.70
N ILE A 59 6.36 1.10 -3.52
CA ILE A 59 5.28 0.33 -2.91
C ILE A 59 4.00 0.45 -3.75
N TYR A 60 3.65 1.66 -4.13
CA TYR A 60 2.41 1.89 -4.87
C TYR A 60 2.44 1.20 -6.24
N TYR A 61 3.47 1.48 -7.04
CA TYR A 61 3.53 0.97 -8.41
C TYR A 61 4.04 -0.47 -8.46
N GLY A 62 4.98 -0.82 -7.59
CA GLY A 62 5.62 -2.12 -7.63
C GLY A 62 4.88 -3.22 -6.90
N ILE A 63 4.01 -2.88 -5.95
CA ILE A 63 3.30 -3.88 -5.15
C ILE A 63 1.80 -3.68 -5.24
N TYR A 64 1.30 -2.53 -4.79
CA TYR A 64 -0.14 -2.31 -4.73
C TYR A 64 -0.79 -2.40 -6.10
N GLU A 65 -0.23 -1.74 -7.10
CA GLU A 65 -0.79 -1.73 -8.46
C GLU A 65 -0.40 -2.99 -9.22
N LYS A 66 0.89 -3.31 -9.24
CA LYS A 66 1.41 -4.41 -10.05
C LYS A 66 0.91 -5.78 -9.60
N ASP A 67 0.83 -6.01 -8.30
CA ASP A 67 0.40 -7.30 -7.76
C ASP A 67 -1.12 -7.47 -7.78
N GLY A 68 -1.84 -6.50 -8.32
CA GLY A 68 -3.27 -6.62 -8.56
C GLY A 68 -4.15 -6.24 -7.39
N LEU A 69 -3.59 -5.74 -6.29
CA LEU A 69 -4.40 -5.36 -5.12
C LEU A 69 -5.32 -4.18 -5.46
N GLU A 70 -4.83 -3.20 -6.21
CA GLU A 70 -5.68 -2.08 -6.65
C GLU A 70 -6.87 -2.57 -7.46
N SER A 71 -6.62 -3.46 -8.42
CA SER A 71 -7.68 -4.02 -9.25
C SER A 71 -8.68 -4.82 -8.42
N ALA A 72 -8.20 -5.58 -7.44
CA ALA A 72 -9.07 -6.35 -6.55
C ALA A 72 -9.93 -5.42 -5.70
N VAL A 73 -9.37 -4.35 -5.15
CA VAL A 73 -10.12 -3.36 -4.38
C VAL A 73 -11.18 -2.71 -5.27
N ARG A 74 -10.80 -2.29 -6.47
CA ARG A 74 -11.70 -1.59 -7.38
C ARG A 74 -12.88 -2.47 -7.82
N SER A 75 -12.62 -3.75 -8.11
CA SER A 75 -13.67 -4.66 -8.57
C SER A 75 -14.48 -5.28 -7.43
N SER A 76 -13.84 -5.57 -6.29
CA SER A 76 -14.50 -6.31 -5.20
C SER A 76 -15.13 -5.41 -4.15
N ILE A 77 -14.65 -4.19 -4.00
CA ILE A 77 -15.16 -3.24 -3.01
C ILE A 77 -15.81 -2.06 -3.73
N SER A 78 -15.01 -1.14 -4.28
CA SER A 78 -15.52 -0.01 -5.06
C SER A 78 -14.38 0.78 -5.67
N SER A 79 -14.69 1.50 -6.74
CA SER A 79 -13.76 2.46 -7.32
C SER A 79 -13.44 3.58 -6.35
N LYS A 80 -14.41 3.96 -5.52
CA LYS A 80 -14.20 4.99 -4.50
C LYS A 80 -13.13 4.56 -3.50
N SER A 81 -13.18 3.31 -3.03
CA SER A 81 -12.19 2.80 -2.09
C SER A 81 -10.80 2.75 -2.72
N ALA A 82 -10.71 2.35 -4.00
CA ALA A 82 -9.43 2.35 -4.71
C ALA A 82 -8.87 3.76 -4.84
N ASN A 83 -9.72 4.74 -5.17
CA ASN A 83 -9.31 6.13 -5.31
C ASN A 83 -8.86 6.72 -3.97
N LEU A 84 -9.52 6.35 -2.87
CA LEU A 84 -9.12 6.80 -1.55
C LEU A 84 -7.75 6.24 -1.16
N THR A 85 -7.48 4.98 -1.47
CA THR A 85 -6.19 4.36 -1.20
C THR A 85 -5.09 5.05 -2.01
N GLU A 86 -5.34 5.30 -3.28
CA GLU A 86 -4.41 6.04 -4.14
C GLU A 86 -4.12 7.43 -3.57
N TYR A 87 -5.15 8.13 -3.11
CA TYR A 87 -5.00 9.43 -2.49
C TYR A 87 -4.17 9.36 -1.21
N GLN A 88 -4.32 8.30 -0.44
CA GLN A 88 -3.53 8.09 0.78
C GLN A 88 -2.04 7.96 0.47
N PHE A 89 -1.67 7.21 -0.56
CA PHE A 89 -0.28 7.11 -0.99
C PHE A 89 0.26 8.49 -1.41
N TYR A 90 -0.54 9.22 -2.18
CA TYR A 90 -0.16 10.57 -2.61
C TYR A 90 0.06 11.50 -1.41
N THR A 91 -0.88 11.47 -0.45
CA THR A 91 -0.80 12.32 0.74
C THR A 91 0.42 11.97 1.59
N LEU A 92 0.74 10.69 1.72
CA LEU A 92 1.93 10.27 2.46
C LEU A 92 3.19 10.90 1.86
N LYS A 93 3.32 10.89 0.54
CA LYS A 93 4.48 11.51 -0.11
C LYS A 93 4.55 13.00 0.17
N LYS A 94 3.41 13.67 0.26
CA LYS A 94 3.38 15.12 0.53
C LYS A 94 3.84 15.47 1.93
N VAL A 95 3.58 14.63 2.92
CA VAL A 95 3.99 14.91 4.30
C VAL A 95 5.41 14.49 4.59
N ILE A 96 6.03 13.71 3.73
CA ILE A 96 7.46 13.38 3.85
C ILE A 96 8.28 14.58 3.37
N ARG A 97 9.02 15.20 4.26
CA ARG A 97 9.83 16.38 3.98
C ARG A 97 11.18 16.29 4.64
#